data_b410dfc493250599ebb4dd2928c84a06
#
_entry.id   b410dfc493250599ebb4dd2928c84a06
#
_cell.length_a   1.000
_cell.length_b   1.000
_cell.length_c   1.000
_cell.angle_alpha   90.00
_cell.angle_beta   90.00
_cell.angle_gamma   90.00
#
_symmetry.space_group_name_H-M   'P 1'
#
loop_
_entity.id
_entity.type
_entity.pdbx_description
1 polymer ?
#
loop_
_entity_poly.entity_id
_entity_poly.type
_entity_poly.pdbx_seq_one_letter_code
_entity_poly.pdbx_strand_id
1 'polypeptide(L)'
;QELFLLYATPPCQGMSTNGAGTLLKGVREGNKPIIDARNRLIIPTMDIVTALRPRWFLMENVPLMRNTVINDENDNYVNIIDYVCDRLGEEYKGAAQVISCSDFGIPQVRKRLITIFTRDEYGKRYFDMFGSFITDSDQKPTKTLRDAIGSFPALDAVEGKNIDTVFNKYHFVPIMNPEKHWWIENTPEGNTAYNNQCINPKCGYQLNGVHKDRQTDGIWHSNTETPIYCEKCGELLPRPSMIDKKTGKRRLIKGFHSAYR
;
A
#
# COMPACT_ATOMS: atom_id res chain seq x y z
N GLN A 1 15.03 -30.61 17.03
CA GLN A 1 15.47 -30.01 15.78
C GLN A 1 15.40 -28.48 15.92
N GLU A 2 16.50 -27.79 15.67
CA GLU A 2 16.57 -26.33 15.82
C GLU A 2 15.88 -25.64 14.63
N LEU A 3 15.07 -24.62 14.89
CA LEU A 3 14.44 -23.82 13.85
C LEU A 3 15.45 -22.81 13.31
N PHE A 4 15.77 -22.89 12.02
CA PHE A 4 16.76 -22.00 11.42
C PHE A 4 16.22 -20.58 11.22
N LEU A 5 15.04 -20.43 10.61
CA LEU A 5 14.44 -19.14 10.29
C LEU A 5 12.96 -19.13 10.65
N LEU A 6 12.52 -18.07 11.32
CA LEU A 6 11.12 -17.72 11.45
C LEU A 6 10.88 -16.40 10.73
N TYR A 7 9.92 -16.38 9.82
CA TYR A 7 9.47 -15.19 9.10
C TYR A 7 8.05 -14.80 9.54
N ALA A 8 7.84 -13.55 9.89
CA ALA A 8 6.57 -13.04 10.35
C ALA A 8 6.14 -11.76 9.62
N THR A 9 4.86 -11.67 9.31
CA THR A 9 4.24 -10.46 8.71
C THR A 9 2.95 -10.13 9.47
N PRO A 10 3.06 -9.64 10.71
CA PRO A 10 1.87 -9.30 11.48
C PRO A 10 1.03 -8.22 10.76
N PRO A 11 -0.30 -8.23 10.91
CA PRO A 11 -1.18 -7.29 10.19
C PRO A 11 -0.81 -5.83 10.43
N CYS A 12 -0.76 -5.04 9.35
CA CYS A 12 -0.36 -3.63 9.35
C CYS A 12 -1.54 -2.65 9.22
N GLN A 13 -2.78 -3.12 9.32
CA GLN A 13 -3.96 -2.32 8.96
C GLN A 13 -4.14 -1.06 9.81
N GLY A 14 -3.76 -1.08 11.08
CA GLY A 14 -3.75 0.10 11.95
C GLY A 14 -2.54 1.02 11.73
N MET A 15 -1.49 0.53 11.09
CA MET A 15 -0.21 1.22 10.89
C MET A 15 0.00 1.74 9.46
N SER A 16 -0.80 1.29 8.48
CA SER A 16 -0.69 1.78 7.11
C SER A 16 -1.24 3.20 6.98
N THR A 17 -0.74 3.97 6.01
CA THR A 17 -1.25 5.33 5.73
C THR A 17 -2.76 5.35 5.50
N ASN A 18 -3.30 4.34 4.80
CA ASN A 18 -4.74 4.19 4.60
C ASN A 18 -5.47 3.76 5.88
N GLY A 19 -4.86 2.87 6.67
CA GLY A 19 -5.40 2.41 7.96
C GLY A 19 -5.39 3.51 9.02
N ALA A 20 -4.31 4.29 9.09
CA ALA A 20 -4.19 5.41 10.04
C ALA A 20 -5.26 6.49 9.79
N GLY A 21 -5.53 6.84 8.53
CA GLY A 21 -6.61 7.78 8.19
C GLY A 21 -7.99 7.28 8.62
N THR A 22 -8.26 5.99 8.42
CA THR A 22 -9.52 5.36 8.86
C THR A 22 -9.63 5.30 10.38
N LEU A 23 -8.53 5.02 11.06
CA LEU A 23 -8.46 5.00 12.52
C LEU A 23 -8.73 6.39 13.10
N LEU A 24 -8.02 7.42 12.63
CA LEU A 24 -8.19 8.80 13.07
C LEU A 24 -9.63 9.29 12.88
N LYS A 25 -10.25 8.97 11.74
CA LYS A 25 -11.66 9.29 11.52
C LYS A 25 -12.57 8.59 12.54
N GLY A 26 -12.38 7.30 12.78
CA GLY A 26 -13.16 6.53 13.75
C GLY A 26 -12.97 7.04 15.19
N VAL A 27 -11.77 7.47 15.56
CA VAL A 27 -11.48 8.08 16.87
C VAL A 27 -12.26 9.39 17.05
N ARG A 28 -12.26 10.27 16.04
CA ARG A 28 -13.00 11.55 16.08
C ARG A 28 -14.52 11.38 16.15
N GLU A 29 -15.04 10.32 15.50
CA GLU A 29 -16.46 9.97 15.54
C GLU A 29 -16.82 9.19 16.82
N GLY A 30 -15.89 8.96 17.75
CA GLY A 30 -16.09 8.20 18.98
C GLY A 30 -16.34 6.69 18.77
N ASN A 31 -16.10 6.20 17.56
CA ASN A 31 -16.42 4.82 17.16
C ASN A 31 -15.23 3.84 17.29
N LYS A 32 -14.01 4.34 17.50
CA LYS A 32 -12.79 3.53 17.59
C LYS A 32 -11.85 4.03 18.67
N PRO A 33 -11.12 3.14 19.36
CA PRO A 33 -10.10 3.53 20.30
C PRO A 33 -8.91 4.20 19.58
N ILE A 34 -8.15 5.02 20.30
CA ILE A 34 -6.93 5.69 19.82
C ILE A 34 -5.90 4.68 19.32
N ILE A 35 -5.80 3.53 19.99
CA ILE A 35 -4.90 2.43 19.62
C ILE A 35 -5.71 1.34 18.92
N ASP A 36 -5.25 0.93 17.76
CA ASP A 36 -5.85 -0.19 17.03
C ASP A 36 -5.41 -1.52 17.67
N ALA A 37 -6.37 -2.29 18.18
CA ALA A 37 -6.10 -3.58 18.82
C ALA A 37 -5.35 -4.57 17.90
N ARG A 38 -5.45 -4.41 16.57
CA ARG A 38 -4.73 -5.25 15.60
C ARG A 38 -3.22 -5.05 15.66
N ASN A 39 -2.74 -3.88 16.12
CA ASN A 39 -1.32 -3.61 16.30
C ASN A 39 -0.74 -4.48 17.43
N ARG A 40 -1.57 -4.93 18.36
CA ARG A 40 -1.18 -5.87 19.44
C ARG A 40 -0.93 -7.30 18.97
N LEU A 41 -1.19 -7.63 17.69
CA LEU A 41 -0.84 -8.95 17.14
C LEU A 41 0.67 -9.21 17.08
N ILE A 42 1.47 -8.19 17.35
CA ILE A 42 2.91 -8.37 17.60
C ILE A 42 3.16 -9.20 18.88
N ILE A 43 2.30 -9.09 19.90
CA ILE A 43 2.44 -9.81 21.17
C ILE A 43 2.44 -11.33 20.96
N PRO A 44 1.36 -11.95 20.41
CA PRO A 44 1.38 -13.39 20.13
C PRO A 44 2.43 -13.78 19.08
N THR A 45 2.85 -12.86 18.19
CA THR A 45 3.96 -13.12 17.29
C THR A 45 5.24 -13.34 18.09
N MET A 46 5.52 -12.48 19.06
CA MET A 46 6.72 -12.61 19.91
C MET A 46 6.64 -13.80 20.85
N ASP A 47 5.45 -14.20 21.31
CA ASP A 47 5.27 -15.44 22.09
C ASP A 47 5.72 -16.67 21.29
N ILE A 48 5.35 -16.72 20.01
CA ILE A 48 5.79 -17.80 19.11
C ILE A 48 7.31 -17.75 18.89
N VAL A 49 7.86 -16.54 18.63
CA VAL A 49 9.30 -16.38 18.40
C VAL A 49 10.11 -16.80 19.61
N THR A 50 9.73 -16.37 20.81
CA THR A 50 10.43 -16.69 22.06
C THR A 50 10.30 -18.17 22.43
N ALA A 51 9.14 -18.79 22.14
CA ALA A 51 8.94 -20.23 22.38
C ALA A 51 9.74 -21.11 21.42
N LEU A 52 9.82 -20.75 20.14
CA LEU A 52 10.51 -21.53 19.12
C LEU A 52 12.02 -21.23 19.04
N ARG A 53 12.46 -20.08 19.53
CA ARG A 53 13.87 -19.63 19.56
C ARG A 53 14.59 -19.89 18.25
N PRO A 54 14.13 -19.31 17.09
CA PRO A 54 14.78 -19.53 15.81
C PRO A 54 16.21 -18.98 15.82
N ARG A 55 17.12 -19.52 14.98
CA ARG A 55 18.44 -18.91 14.81
C ARG A 55 18.36 -17.53 14.20
N TRP A 56 17.41 -17.35 13.25
CA TRP A 56 17.12 -16.09 12.59
C TRP A 56 15.65 -15.76 12.70
N PHE A 57 15.35 -14.53 13.06
CA PHE A 57 14.01 -13.96 13.03
C PHE A 57 13.97 -12.81 12.04
N LEU A 58 13.06 -12.90 11.07
CA LEU A 58 12.81 -11.86 10.07
C LEU A 58 11.36 -11.42 10.15
N MET A 59 11.13 -10.10 10.20
CA MET A 59 9.79 -9.55 10.17
C MET A 59 9.69 -8.45 9.12
N GLU A 60 8.61 -8.44 8.35
CA GLU A 60 8.30 -7.40 7.36
C GLU A 60 7.05 -6.64 7.77
N ASN A 61 7.07 -5.31 7.59
CA ASN A 61 5.90 -4.48 7.80
C ASN A 61 6.00 -3.15 7.04
N VAL A 62 4.99 -2.28 7.22
CA VAL A 62 5.01 -0.92 6.70
C VAL A 62 5.95 -0.03 7.52
N PRO A 63 6.55 1.03 6.91
CA PRO A 63 7.49 1.93 7.60
C PRO A 63 6.97 2.55 8.90
N LEU A 64 5.67 2.83 8.96
CA LEU A 64 5.04 3.43 10.15
C LEU A 64 5.10 2.55 11.39
N MET A 65 5.28 1.23 11.25
CA MET A 65 5.45 0.32 12.39
C MET A 65 6.61 0.76 13.29
N ARG A 66 7.67 1.33 12.72
CA ARG A 66 8.84 1.81 13.48
C ARG A 66 8.48 2.82 14.58
N ASN A 67 7.44 3.60 14.36
CA ASN A 67 6.99 4.66 15.28
C ASN A 67 5.63 4.32 15.94
N THR A 68 5.16 3.10 15.80
CA THR A 68 3.86 2.70 16.34
C THR A 68 4.01 2.29 17.80
N VAL A 69 3.10 2.81 18.62
CA VAL A 69 2.98 2.48 20.05
C VAL A 69 1.81 1.52 20.24
N ILE A 70 1.99 0.55 21.12
CA ILE A 70 0.96 -0.40 21.55
C ILE A 70 0.86 -0.41 23.08
N ASN A 71 -0.21 -1.00 23.61
CA ASN A 71 -0.25 -1.42 24.99
C ASN A 71 0.28 -2.86 25.08
N ASP A 72 1.29 -3.08 25.91
CA ASP A 72 1.80 -4.42 26.22
C ASP A 72 0.81 -5.24 27.06
N GLU A 73 1.23 -6.36 27.59
CA GLU A 73 0.42 -7.26 28.45
C GLU A 73 0.11 -6.64 29.82
N ASN A 74 0.88 -5.64 30.23
CA ASN A 74 0.75 -4.92 31.50
C ASN A 74 0.09 -3.55 31.33
N ASP A 75 -0.51 -3.27 30.15
CA ASP A 75 -1.10 -1.99 29.78
C ASP A 75 -0.13 -0.81 29.74
N ASN A 76 1.19 -1.05 29.63
CA ASN A 76 2.16 0.00 29.40
C ASN A 76 2.22 0.38 27.92
N TYR A 77 2.41 1.68 27.66
CA TYR A 77 2.61 2.17 26.30
C TYR A 77 4.06 1.95 25.88
N VAL A 78 4.29 1.09 24.91
CA VAL A 78 5.64 0.76 24.41
C VAL A 78 5.71 0.88 22.89
N ASN A 79 6.88 1.28 22.39
CA ASN A 79 7.13 1.22 20.95
C ASN A 79 7.23 -0.24 20.50
N ILE A 80 6.67 -0.59 19.33
CA ILE A 80 6.67 -1.98 18.84
C ILE A 80 8.08 -2.53 18.66
N ILE A 81 9.02 -1.72 18.15
CA ILE A 81 10.40 -2.20 17.92
C ILE A 81 11.11 -2.42 19.24
N ASP A 82 10.94 -1.49 20.21
CA ASP A 82 11.50 -1.65 21.54
C ASP A 82 10.92 -2.90 22.23
N TYR A 83 9.60 -3.11 22.13
CA TYR A 83 8.94 -4.33 22.61
C TYR A 83 9.54 -5.60 22.00
N VAL A 84 9.78 -5.63 20.69
CA VAL A 84 10.42 -6.75 20.01
C VAL A 84 11.84 -6.98 20.56
N CYS A 85 12.63 -5.92 20.71
CA CYS A 85 13.98 -6.02 21.25
C CYS A 85 14.00 -6.54 22.69
N ASP A 86 13.12 -6.03 23.55
CA ASP A 86 13.01 -6.46 24.94
C ASP A 86 12.60 -7.95 25.05
N ARG A 87 11.67 -8.39 24.21
CA ARG A 87 11.23 -9.79 24.18
C ARG A 87 12.30 -10.75 23.65
N LEU A 88 13.15 -10.31 22.75
CA LEU A 88 14.28 -11.09 22.22
C LEU A 88 15.46 -11.12 23.21
N GLY A 89 15.62 -10.08 24.03
CA GLY A 89 16.69 -9.95 25.01
C GLY A 89 18.10 -9.92 24.40
N GLU A 90 19.11 -10.07 25.24
CA GLU A 90 20.52 -10.01 24.84
C GLU A 90 20.98 -11.19 23.97
N GLU A 91 20.19 -12.26 23.95
CA GLU A 91 20.50 -13.45 23.13
C GLU A 91 20.52 -13.11 21.64
N TYR A 92 19.64 -12.19 21.20
CA TYR A 92 19.55 -11.78 19.81
C TYR A 92 20.18 -10.44 19.55
N LYS A 93 20.84 -10.31 18.40
CA LYS A 93 21.25 -9.03 17.81
C LYS A 93 20.68 -8.85 16.44
N GLY A 94 20.43 -7.59 16.07
CA GLY A 94 19.85 -7.30 14.76
C GLY A 94 19.57 -5.83 14.55
N ALA A 95 18.84 -5.55 13.49
CA ALA A 95 18.46 -4.19 13.12
C ALA A 95 17.06 -4.15 12.49
N ALA A 96 16.41 -2.98 12.62
CA ALA A 96 15.17 -2.64 11.95
C ALA A 96 15.43 -1.50 10.97
N GLN A 97 15.27 -1.73 9.66
CA GLN A 97 15.58 -0.76 8.62
C GLN A 97 14.43 -0.57 7.65
N VAL A 98 14.19 0.67 7.27
CA VAL A 98 13.26 0.99 6.18
C VAL A 98 14.03 0.91 4.87
N ILE A 99 13.60 0.02 3.99
CA ILE A 99 14.17 -0.17 2.67
C ILE A 99 13.19 0.29 1.59
N SER A 100 13.70 0.74 0.45
CA SER A 100 12.93 0.94 -0.78
C SER A 100 13.26 -0.16 -1.77
N CYS A 101 12.24 -0.81 -2.33
CA CYS A 101 12.46 -1.86 -3.33
C CYS A 101 13.24 -1.35 -4.56
N SER A 102 13.10 -0.06 -4.90
CA SER A 102 13.84 0.56 -6.00
C SER A 102 15.35 0.52 -5.83
N ASP A 103 15.84 0.57 -4.58
CA ASP A 103 17.27 0.58 -4.26
C ASP A 103 17.93 -0.77 -4.57
N PHE A 104 17.13 -1.81 -4.79
CA PHE A 104 17.57 -3.17 -5.14
C PHE A 104 17.27 -3.53 -6.59
N GLY A 105 17.03 -2.54 -7.46
CA GLY A 105 16.75 -2.75 -8.88
C GLY A 105 15.36 -3.31 -9.19
N ILE A 106 14.44 -3.26 -8.24
CA ILE A 106 13.03 -3.62 -8.45
C ILE A 106 12.30 -2.38 -9.00
N PRO A 107 11.53 -2.48 -10.08
CA PRO A 107 10.84 -1.35 -10.69
C PRO A 107 9.59 -0.93 -9.91
N GLN A 108 9.76 -0.73 -8.60
CA GLN A 108 8.67 -0.35 -7.70
C GLN A 108 9.19 0.50 -6.54
N VAL A 109 8.61 1.67 -6.34
CA VAL A 109 8.90 2.56 -5.20
C VAL A 109 8.07 2.12 -4.00
N ARG A 110 8.37 0.92 -3.47
CA ARG A 110 7.68 0.35 -2.30
C ARG A 110 8.62 0.36 -1.12
N LYS A 111 8.26 1.10 -0.07
CA LYS A 111 9.04 1.13 1.17
C LYS A 111 8.49 0.10 2.17
N ARG A 112 9.42 -0.61 2.84
CA ARG A 112 9.09 -1.58 3.88
C ARG A 112 10.05 -1.45 5.05
N LEU A 113 9.52 -1.65 6.25
CA LEU A 113 10.34 -1.91 7.41
C LEU A 113 10.69 -3.40 7.40
N ILE A 114 11.96 -3.69 7.31
CA ILE A 114 12.50 -5.03 7.49
C ILE A 114 13.24 -5.07 8.80
N THR A 115 12.95 -6.08 9.60
CA THR A 115 13.56 -6.30 10.89
C THR A 115 14.20 -7.67 10.88
N ILE A 116 15.51 -7.73 11.11
CA ILE A 116 16.27 -8.98 11.14
C ILE A 116 17.01 -9.06 12.46
N PHE A 117 16.79 -10.16 13.18
CA PHE A 117 17.49 -10.49 14.40
C PHE A 117 18.05 -11.91 14.34
N THR A 118 19.16 -12.13 15.00
CA THR A 118 19.80 -13.45 15.07
C THR A 118 20.44 -13.71 16.41
N ARG A 119 20.45 -14.98 16.83
CA ARG A 119 21.26 -15.49 17.94
C ARG A 119 22.45 -16.30 17.45
N ASP A 120 22.68 -16.35 16.13
CA ASP A 120 23.86 -16.95 15.52
C ASP A 120 25.08 -16.06 15.76
N GLU A 121 26.17 -16.64 16.26
CA GLU A 121 27.36 -15.88 16.63
C GLU A 121 28.02 -15.15 15.46
N TYR A 122 27.99 -15.74 14.26
CA TYR A 122 28.49 -15.07 13.07
C TYR A 122 27.61 -13.85 12.70
N GLY A 123 26.31 -14.04 12.72
CA GLY A 123 25.36 -12.96 12.47
C GLY A 123 25.44 -11.83 13.51
N LYS A 124 25.62 -12.18 14.81
CA LYS A 124 25.80 -11.20 15.88
C LYS A 124 27.04 -10.33 15.63
N ARG A 125 28.19 -10.95 15.29
CA ARG A 125 29.42 -10.23 14.94
C ARG A 125 29.24 -9.31 13.74
N TYR A 126 28.46 -9.74 12.75
CA TYR A 126 28.12 -8.92 11.60
C TYR A 126 27.37 -7.64 12.04
N PHE A 127 26.34 -7.79 12.87
CA PHE A 127 25.60 -6.65 13.40
C PHE A 127 26.42 -5.75 14.33
N ASP A 128 27.34 -6.32 15.11
CA ASP A 128 28.28 -5.55 15.91
C ASP A 128 29.20 -4.68 15.05
N MET A 129 29.61 -5.20 13.90
CA MET A 129 30.54 -4.50 13.00
C MET A 129 29.85 -3.43 12.16
N PHE A 130 28.68 -3.72 11.63
CA PHE A 130 28.00 -2.88 10.63
C PHE A 130 26.77 -2.14 11.15
N GLY A 131 26.15 -2.60 12.22
CA GLY A 131 24.91 -2.02 12.76
C GLY A 131 23.69 -2.10 11.81
N SER A 132 23.86 -2.74 10.65
CA SER A 132 22.95 -2.78 9.53
C SER A 132 23.04 -4.12 8.81
N PHE A 133 21.94 -4.56 8.19
CA PHE A 133 21.95 -5.72 7.29
C PHE A 133 22.02 -5.32 5.81
N ILE A 134 22.07 -4.02 5.51
CA ILE A 134 22.21 -3.46 4.16
C ILE A 134 23.45 -2.59 4.13
N THR A 135 24.29 -2.81 3.15
CA THR A 135 25.46 -2.00 2.84
C THR A 135 25.28 -1.28 1.50
N ASP A 136 26.10 -0.29 1.21
CA ASP A 136 26.04 0.45 -0.06
C ASP A 136 26.28 -0.49 -1.27
N SER A 137 27.04 -1.57 -1.08
CA SER A 137 27.27 -2.57 -2.11
C SER A 137 26.04 -3.39 -2.50
N ASP A 138 25.01 -3.42 -1.68
CA ASP A 138 23.76 -4.13 -1.95
C ASP A 138 22.85 -3.33 -2.87
N GLN A 139 23.07 -2.04 -3.01
CA GLN A 139 22.27 -1.16 -3.85
C GLN A 139 22.50 -1.47 -5.34
N LYS A 140 21.43 -1.39 -6.10
CA LYS A 140 21.38 -1.62 -7.53
C LYS A 140 20.86 -0.37 -8.25
N PRO A 141 21.26 -0.15 -9.50
CA PRO A 141 20.68 0.93 -10.30
C PRO A 141 19.14 0.83 -10.35
N THR A 142 18.47 1.96 -10.16
CA THR A 142 17.02 2.05 -10.23
C THR A 142 16.54 1.64 -11.62
N LYS A 143 15.56 0.74 -11.65
CA LYS A 143 14.85 0.33 -12.88
C LYS A 143 13.47 0.94 -12.90
N THR A 144 13.05 1.36 -14.08
CA THR A 144 11.67 1.81 -14.32
C THR A 144 10.77 0.63 -14.69
N LEU A 145 9.45 0.83 -14.60
CA LEU A 145 8.49 -0.14 -15.08
C LEU A 145 8.69 -0.40 -16.60
N ARG A 146 9.04 0.65 -17.36
CA ARG A 146 9.35 0.54 -18.79
C ARG A 146 10.54 -0.36 -19.06
N ASP A 147 11.60 -0.27 -18.26
CA ASP A 147 12.76 -1.16 -18.38
C ASP A 147 12.41 -2.62 -18.13
N ALA A 148 11.43 -2.88 -17.27
CA ALA A 148 11.05 -4.23 -16.89
C ALA A 148 10.07 -4.89 -17.86
N ILE A 149 9.07 -4.16 -18.35
CA ILE A 149 7.96 -4.70 -19.15
C ILE A 149 7.67 -3.95 -20.44
N GLY A 150 8.44 -2.91 -20.78
CA GLY A 150 8.18 -2.07 -21.95
C GLY A 150 8.32 -2.79 -23.29
N SER A 151 8.98 -3.94 -23.34
CA SER A 151 9.10 -4.81 -24.52
C SER A 151 7.99 -5.86 -24.64
N PHE A 152 7.10 -5.97 -23.63
CA PHE A 152 6.04 -6.95 -23.65
C PHE A 152 4.95 -6.53 -24.65
N PRO A 153 4.29 -7.47 -25.33
CA PRO A 153 3.13 -7.18 -26.15
C PRO A 153 2.05 -6.44 -25.37
N ALA A 154 1.46 -5.43 -25.97
CA ALA A 154 0.39 -4.70 -25.33
C ALA A 154 -0.86 -5.56 -25.16
N LEU A 155 -1.46 -5.52 -23.99
CA LEU A 155 -2.75 -6.14 -23.69
C LEU A 155 -3.78 -5.05 -23.36
N ASP A 156 -5.05 -5.38 -23.62
CA ASP A 156 -6.18 -4.56 -23.20
C ASP A 156 -7.12 -5.40 -22.32
N ALA A 157 -7.77 -4.79 -21.35
CA ALA A 157 -8.64 -5.44 -20.39
C ALA A 157 -10.05 -5.77 -20.96
N VAL A 158 -10.13 -6.01 -22.26
CA VAL A 158 -11.37 -6.42 -22.97
C VAL A 158 -11.21 -7.83 -23.54
N GLU A 159 -12.34 -8.50 -23.73
CA GLU A 159 -12.36 -9.86 -24.27
C GLU A 159 -11.67 -9.94 -25.64
N GLY A 160 -10.84 -10.96 -25.83
CA GLY A 160 -10.07 -11.19 -27.06
C GLY A 160 -8.79 -10.36 -27.20
N LYS A 161 -8.56 -9.37 -26.33
CA LYS A 161 -7.31 -8.56 -26.29
C LYS A 161 -6.59 -8.68 -24.96
N ASN A 162 -7.10 -9.47 -24.03
CA ASN A 162 -6.64 -9.55 -22.66
C ASN A 162 -5.59 -10.62 -22.40
N ILE A 163 -5.19 -11.38 -23.42
CA ILE A 163 -4.24 -12.49 -23.29
C ILE A 163 -3.38 -12.64 -24.55
N ASP A 164 -2.08 -12.90 -24.37
CA ASP A 164 -1.16 -13.29 -25.42
C ASP A 164 -0.36 -14.53 -24.98
N THR A 165 -0.91 -15.71 -25.30
CA THR A 165 -0.29 -17.00 -24.98
C THR A 165 0.89 -17.36 -25.88
N VAL A 166 1.04 -16.69 -27.02
CA VAL A 166 2.20 -16.88 -27.92
C VAL A 166 3.45 -16.28 -27.26
N PHE A 167 3.31 -15.11 -26.66
CA PHE A 167 4.40 -14.50 -25.90
C PHE A 167 4.71 -15.29 -24.63
N ASN A 168 3.70 -15.52 -23.79
CA ASN A 168 3.83 -16.28 -22.54
C ASN A 168 2.46 -16.71 -22.04
N LYS A 169 2.34 -17.96 -21.57
CA LYS A 169 1.07 -18.50 -21.03
C LYS A 169 0.50 -17.71 -19.83
N TYR A 170 1.32 -16.93 -19.17
CA TYR A 170 0.94 -16.08 -18.03
C TYR A 170 0.80 -14.59 -18.42
N HIS A 171 0.96 -14.27 -19.71
CA HIS A 171 0.80 -12.89 -20.18
C HIS A 171 -0.68 -12.60 -20.42
N PHE A 172 -1.37 -12.23 -19.38
CA PHE A 172 -2.79 -11.89 -19.43
C PHE A 172 -3.15 -10.81 -18.42
N VAL A 173 -4.22 -10.09 -18.68
CA VAL A 173 -4.88 -9.16 -17.73
C VAL A 173 -6.34 -9.60 -17.55
N PRO A 174 -6.92 -9.43 -16.34
CA PRO A 174 -8.33 -9.70 -16.13
C PRO A 174 -9.21 -8.80 -17.02
N ILE A 175 -10.29 -9.36 -17.56
CA ILE A 175 -11.30 -8.57 -18.26
C ILE A 175 -11.92 -7.59 -17.28
N MET A 176 -11.96 -6.34 -17.67
CA MET A 176 -12.50 -5.26 -16.86
C MET A 176 -14.00 -5.05 -17.15
N ASN A 177 -14.73 -4.63 -16.13
CA ASN A 177 -16.10 -4.15 -16.35
C ASN A 177 -16.09 -3.01 -17.39
N PRO A 178 -16.98 -3.02 -18.40
CA PRO A 178 -16.97 -2.04 -19.50
C PRO A 178 -17.03 -0.58 -19.04
N GLU A 179 -17.80 -0.28 -17.98
CA GLU A 179 -17.89 1.08 -17.44
C GLU A 179 -16.55 1.53 -16.82
N LYS A 180 -15.86 0.64 -16.09
CA LYS A 180 -14.53 0.93 -15.55
C LYS A 180 -13.48 1.07 -16.64
N HIS A 181 -13.54 0.21 -17.66
CA HIS A 181 -12.66 0.29 -18.82
C HIS A 181 -12.81 1.66 -19.50
N TRP A 182 -14.04 2.10 -19.74
CA TRP A 182 -14.34 3.40 -20.33
C TRP A 182 -13.76 4.58 -19.53
N TRP A 183 -13.82 4.55 -18.19
CA TRP A 183 -13.18 5.61 -17.39
C TRP A 183 -11.66 5.63 -17.58
N ILE A 184 -11.02 4.48 -17.59
CA ILE A 184 -9.56 4.35 -17.70
C ILE A 184 -9.10 4.70 -19.11
N GLU A 185 -9.78 4.20 -20.13
CA GLU A 185 -9.47 4.49 -21.52
C GLU A 185 -9.48 6.01 -21.81
N ASN A 186 -10.39 6.74 -21.19
CA ASN A 186 -10.50 8.18 -21.31
C ASN A 186 -9.71 8.97 -20.25
N THR A 187 -8.85 8.30 -19.49
CA THR A 187 -7.98 8.95 -18.50
C THR A 187 -6.63 9.27 -19.14
N PRO A 188 -6.21 10.54 -19.23
CA PRO A 188 -4.88 10.90 -19.71
C PRO A 188 -3.78 10.33 -18.82
N GLU A 189 -2.62 10.05 -19.40
CA GLU A 189 -1.45 9.57 -18.64
C GLU A 189 -1.10 10.53 -17.50
N GLY A 190 -0.76 9.97 -16.33
CA GLY A 190 -0.45 10.71 -15.11
C GLY A 190 -1.65 11.33 -14.39
N ASN A 191 -2.88 11.07 -14.85
CA ASN A 191 -4.10 11.61 -14.25
C ASN A 191 -4.98 10.52 -13.62
N THR A 192 -5.97 10.97 -12.86
CA THR A 192 -7.02 10.12 -12.30
C THR A 192 -8.30 10.25 -13.12
N ALA A 193 -9.09 9.19 -13.17
CA ALA A 193 -10.38 9.21 -13.87
C ALA A 193 -11.39 10.24 -13.30
N TYR A 194 -11.19 10.72 -12.08
CA TYR A 194 -12.01 11.79 -11.50
C TYR A 194 -11.81 13.16 -12.17
N ASN A 195 -10.70 13.33 -12.90
CA ASN A 195 -10.36 14.58 -13.59
C ASN A 195 -10.70 14.55 -15.08
N ASN A 196 -11.30 13.46 -15.55
CA ASN A 196 -11.69 13.30 -16.94
C ASN A 196 -12.64 14.41 -17.40
N GLN A 197 -12.50 14.77 -18.66
CA GLN A 197 -13.19 15.86 -19.28
C GLN A 197 -14.24 15.36 -20.30
N CYS A 198 -14.98 16.29 -20.93
CA CYS A 198 -15.98 15.96 -21.92
C CYS A 198 -15.33 15.34 -23.16
N ILE A 199 -15.78 14.14 -23.52
CA ILE A 199 -15.33 13.40 -24.70
C ILE A 199 -16.27 13.52 -25.89
N ASN A 200 -17.37 14.29 -25.76
CA ASN A 200 -18.28 14.57 -26.85
C ASN A 200 -17.58 15.42 -27.92
N PRO A 201 -17.40 14.90 -29.15
CA PRO A 201 -16.63 15.60 -30.19
C PRO A 201 -17.23 16.96 -30.61
N LYS A 202 -18.56 17.11 -30.40
CA LYS A 202 -19.26 18.37 -30.73
C LYS A 202 -19.14 19.40 -29.60
N CYS A 203 -18.77 19.00 -28.40
CA CYS A 203 -18.68 19.88 -27.24
C CYS A 203 -17.25 20.30 -26.94
N GLY A 204 -16.36 19.33 -26.79
CA GLY A 204 -14.92 19.52 -26.50
C GLY A 204 -14.62 20.34 -25.24
N TYR A 205 -15.57 20.49 -24.30
CA TYR A 205 -15.36 21.31 -23.10
C TYR A 205 -14.39 20.67 -22.14
N GLN A 206 -13.32 21.39 -21.77
CA GLN A 206 -12.20 20.89 -20.96
C GLN A 206 -12.07 21.61 -19.59
N LEU A 207 -13.08 22.39 -19.20
CA LEU A 207 -13.05 23.16 -17.95
C LEU A 207 -14.05 22.65 -16.92
N ASN A 208 -14.54 21.41 -17.06
CA ASN A 208 -15.38 20.78 -16.02
C ASN A 208 -14.61 20.71 -14.71
N GLY A 209 -15.28 21.01 -13.60
CA GLY A 209 -14.68 20.94 -12.28
C GLY A 209 -13.96 19.61 -12.04
N VAL A 210 -12.74 19.65 -11.50
CA VAL A 210 -11.92 18.46 -11.22
C VAL A 210 -12.05 18.07 -9.77
N HIS A 211 -11.82 16.77 -9.51
CA HIS A 211 -11.76 16.24 -8.15
C HIS A 211 -10.52 16.80 -7.43
N LYS A 212 -10.74 17.44 -6.30
CA LYS A 212 -9.65 17.91 -5.43
C LYS A 212 -9.86 17.32 -4.05
N ASP A 213 -9.00 16.38 -3.70
CA ASP A 213 -8.90 15.98 -2.32
C ASP A 213 -8.26 17.13 -1.53
N ARG A 214 -8.81 17.44 -0.39
CA ARG A 214 -8.21 18.39 0.55
C ARG A 214 -7.98 17.71 1.89
N GLN A 215 -6.89 18.05 2.52
CA GLN A 215 -6.60 17.63 3.86
C GLN A 215 -7.04 18.71 4.86
N THR A 216 -7.90 18.34 5.79
CA THR A 216 -8.30 19.20 6.91
C THR A 216 -8.04 18.40 8.18
N ASP A 217 -7.28 18.98 9.12
CA ASP A 217 -6.88 18.34 10.39
C ASP A 217 -6.28 16.93 10.21
N GLY A 218 -5.45 16.74 9.21
CA GLY A 218 -4.82 15.45 8.91
C GLY A 218 -5.72 14.42 8.23
N ILE A 219 -6.98 14.75 7.93
CA ILE A 219 -7.93 13.87 7.23
C ILE A 219 -8.10 14.31 5.78
N TRP A 220 -8.04 13.36 4.87
CA TRP A 220 -8.37 13.56 3.47
C TRP A 220 -9.88 13.56 3.26
N HIS A 221 -10.39 14.64 2.70
CA HIS A 221 -11.78 14.79 2.32
C HIS A 221 -11.91 14.82 0.80
N SER A 222 -12.74 13.93 0.27
CA SER A 222 -13.11 13.94 -1.15
C SER A 222 -14.03 15.11 -1.46
N ASN A 223 -13.77 15.80 -2.56
CA ASN A 223 -14.70 16.80 -3.06
C ASN A 223 -15.98 16.11 -3.55
N THR A 224 -17.11 16.37 -2.89
CA THR A 224 -18.43 15.83 -3.24
C THR A 224 -19.11 16.61 -4.37
N GLU A 225 -18.56 17.78 -4.74
CA GLU A 225 -19.14 18.69 -5.75
C GLU A 225 -18.54 18.44 -7.16
N THR A 226 -17.70 17.43 -7.31
CA THR A 226 -17.14 17.08 -8.63
C THR A 226 -18.25 16.68 -9.59
N PRO A 227 -18.44 17.38 -10.72
CA PRO A 227 -19.52 17.11 -11.65
C PRO A 227 -19.36 15.73 -12.30
N ILE A 228 -20.45 15.02 -12.49
CA ILE A 228 -20.51 13.72 -13.20
C ILE A 228 -20.95 13.94 -14.65
N TYR A 229 -21.60 15.06 -14.91
CA TYR A 229 -22.04 15.46 -16.24
C TYR A 229 -21.29 16.71 -16.69
N CYS A 230 -21.08 16.82 -18.00
CA CYS A 230 -20.44 18.00 -18.57
C CYS A 230 -21.26 19.26 -18.29
N GLU A 231 -20.62 20.27 -17.72
CA GLU A 231 -21.25 21.53 -17.35
C GLU A 231 -21.74 22.35 -18.56
N LYS A 232 -21.20 22.04 -19.78
CA LYS A 232 -21.61 22.72 -21.00
C LYS A 232 -22.69 21.99 -21.80
N CYS A 233 -22.58 20.66 -21.96
CA CYS A 233 -23.50 19.90 -22.83
C CYS A 233 -24.36 18.87 -22.09
N GLY A 234 -24.15 18.66 -20.79
CA GLY A 234 -24.90 17.69 -20.01
C GLY A 234 -24.54 16.22 -20.26
N GLU A 235 -23.58 15.91 -21.13
CA GLU A 235 -23.13 14.55 -21.41
C GLU A 235 -22.46 13.92 -20.18
N LEU A 236 -22.64 12.61 -19.98
CA LEU A 236 -21.98 11.88 -18.92
C LEU A 236 -20.45 11.91 -19.10
N LEU A 237 -19.73 12.37 -18.10
CA LEU A 237 -18.28 12.35 -18.10
C LEU A 237 -17.76 10.94 -17.78
N PRO A 238 -16.61 10.51 -18.37
CA PRO A 238 -15.99 9.23 -18.08
C PRO A 238 -15.32 9.23 -16.70
N ARG A 239 -16.11 9.39 -15.64
CA ARG A 239 -15.70 9.49 -14.24
C ARG A 239 -16.27 8.36 -13.40
N PRO A 240 -15.53 7.88 -12.38
CA PRO A 240 -16.01 6.83 -11.47
C PRO A 240 -17.33 7.21 -10.81
N SER A 241 -18.41 6.62 -11.30
CA SER A 241 -19.77 6.92 -10.84
C SER A 241 -20.62 5.66 -10.88
N MET A 242 -21.69 5.66 -10.12
CA MET A 242 -22.66 4.56 -10.05
C MET A 242 -24.06 5.08 -9.84
N ILE A 243 -25.05 4.29 -10.22
CA ILE A 243 -26.44 4.56 -9.88
C ILE A 243 -26.67 4.14 -8.43
N ASP A 244 -27.09 5.08 -7.61
CA ASP A 244 -27.51 4.80 -6.24
C ASP A 244 -28.82 4.01 -6.23
N LYS A 245 -28.79 2.82 -5.63
CA LYS A 245 -29.95 1.90 -5.63
C LYS A 245 -31.18 2.45 -4.89
N LYS A 246 -30.97 3.38 -3.95
CA LYS A 246 -32.08 3.95 -3.15
C LYS A 246 -32.75 5.12 -3.84
N THR A 247 -31.94 5.94 -4.54
CA THR A 247 -32.45 7.20 -5.12
C THR A 247 -32.60 7.14 -6.63
N GLY A 248 -32.06 6.12 -7.29
CA GLY A 248 -32.01 6.01 -8.75
C GLY A 248 -31.10 7.05 -9.42
N LYS A 249 -30.46 7.93 -8.65
CA LYS A 249 -29.58 8.98 -9.20
C LYS A 249 -28.16 8.50 -9.31
N ARG A 250 -27.45 8.97 -10.35
CA ARG A 250 -26.01 8.71 -10.50
C ARG A 250 -25.23 9.57 -9.49
N ARG A 251 -24.23 8.98 -8.85
CA ARG A 251 -23.31 9.64 -7.91
C ARG A 251 -21.89 9.16 -8.10
N LEU A 252 -20.92 9.95 -7.66
CA LEU A 252 -19.52 9.51 -7.61
C LEU A 252 -19.34 8.32 -6.66
N ILE A 253 -18.41 7.42 -7.01
CA ILE A 253 -18.00 6.32 -6.14
C ILE A 253 -17.03 6.87 -5.11
N LYS A 254 -17.45 6.93 -3.84
CA LYS A 254 -16.57 7.31 -2.74
C LYS A 254 -15.53 6.21 -2.48
N GLY A 255 -14.28 6.60 -2.25
CA GLY A 255 -13.20 5.67 -1.91
C GLY A 255 -12.66 4.84 -3.09
N PHE A 256 -13.01 5.16 -4.32
CA PHE A 256 -12.38 4.57 -5.50
C PHE A 256 -11.02 5.27 -5.72
N HIS A 257 -9.94 4.67 -5.19
CA HIS A 257 -8.64 5.32 -5.13
C HIS A 257 -7.74 5.09 -6.35
N SER A 258 -8.15 4.33 -7.36
CA SER A 258 -7.18 3.82 -8.33
C SER A 258 -7.65 3.78 -9.78
N ALA A 259 -8.24 4.86 -10.25
CA ALA A 259 -8.39 5.06 -11.69
C ALA A 259 -7.24 5.96 -12.20
N TYR A 260 -6.01 5.48 -12.07
CA TYR A 260 -4.83 6.12 -12.64
C TYR A 260 -4.47 5.42 -13.96
N ARG A 261 -3.94 6.17 -14.91
CA ARG A 261 -3.36 5.68 -16.15
C ARG A 261 -1.88 6.06 -16.26
#